data_c6b19b67d5a1da1a580e95c80cd17a81
#
_entry.id   c6b19b67d5a1da1a580e95c80cd17a81
#
_cell.length_a   1.000
_cell.length_b   1.000
_cell.length_c   1.000
_cell.angle_alpha   90.00
_cell.angle_beta   90.00
_cell.angle_gamma   90.00
#
_symmetry.space_group_name_H-M   'P 1'
#
loop_
_entity.id
_entity.type
_entity.pdbx_description
1 polymer ?
#
loop_
_entity_poly.entity_id
_entity_poly.type
_entity_poly.pdbx_seq_one_letter_code
_entity_poly.pdbx_strand_id
1 'polypeptide(L)'
;VGGAGAGIGWIVGCGVSAVFAIAMAQIASAYPTAGGLYHWGSILGNRFSGWVTAWLNLLGLITVMGAINIGTAFFFTGTFGPLIGMTGTPGEIVIFVGVITAIQAAINHLGIKLTALLTDWSGYIIFGTTIALILALLAYAPTHEWSRLWTFTNFSGDAGGGVWPQNDSLIYLFLLSLLLPIYTITGYDASAHTSEETY
;
A
#
# COMPACT_ATOMS: atom_id res chain seq x y z
N VAL A 1 3.46 -1.58 -16.96
CA VAL A 1 2.64 -0.87 -17.94
C VAL A 1 2.81 0.62 -17.71
N GLY A 2 3.49 1.30 -18.65
CA GLY A 2 3.70 2.74 -18.57
C GLY A 2 2.58 3.54 -19.25
N GLY A 3 2.66 4.85 -19.13
CA GLY A 3 1.75 5.76 -19.81
C GLY A 3 0.31 5.66 -19.31
N ALA A 4 -0.65 5.42 -20.21
CA ALA A 4 -2.06 5.34 -19.86
C ALA A 4 -2.37 4.22 -18.86
N GLY A 5 -1.57 3.15 -18.84
CA GLY A 5 -1.65 2.11 -17.84
C GLY A 5 -1.42 2.66 -16.43
N ALA A 6 -0.50 3.63 -16.27
CA ALA A 6 -0.30 4.32 -15.00
C ALA A 6 -1.42 5.36 -14.76
N GLY A 7 -1.71 6.27 -15.69
CA GLY A 7 -2.71 7.33 -15.52
C GLY A 7 -4.13 6.80 -15.35
N ILE A 8 -4.64 6.08 -16.35
CA ILE A 8 -5.99 5.52 -16.31
C ILE A 8 -6.11 4.43 -15.25
N GLY A 9 -5.06 3.62 -15.04
CA GLY A 9 -5.03 2.60 -14.02
C GLY A 9 -5.27 3.16 -12.62
N TRP A 10 -4.71 4.32 -12.31
CA TRP A 10 -4.98 5.00 -11.03
C TRP A 10 -6.44 5.40 -10.89
N ILE A 11 -7.03 6.01 -11.91
CA ILE A 11 -8.44 6.44 -11.89
C ILE A 11 -9.36 5.23 -11.71
N VAL A 12 -9.13 4.16 -12.46
CA VAL A 12 -9.93 2.92 -12.38
C VAL A 12 -9.73 2.24 -11.02
N GLY A 13 -8.48 2.10 -10.56
CA GLY A 13 -8.18 1.49 -9.27
C GLY A 13 -8.76 2.27 -8.10
N CYS A 14 -8.67 3.61 -8.13
CA CYS A 14 -9.31 4.48 -7.14
C CYS A 14 -10.84 4.31 -7.14
N GLY A 15 -11.46 4.24 -8.33
CA GLY A 15 -12.89 4.02 -8.46
C GLY A 15 -13.34 2.69 -7.87
N VAL A 16 -12.62 1.61 -8.15
CA VAL A 16 -12.89 0.28 -7.56
C VAL A 16 -12.74 0.32 -6.05
N SER A 17 -11.64 0.86 -5.53
CA SER A 17 -11.43 0.98 -4.08
C SER A 17 -12.48 1.84 -3.40
N ALA A 18 -12.94 2.93 -4.03
CA ALA A 18 -13.99 3.79 -3.51
C ALA A 18 -15.34 3.04 -3.37
N VAL A 19 -15.70 2.20 -4.35
CA VAL A 19 -16.92 1.38 -4.27
C VAL A 19 -16.85 0.43 -3.07
N PHE A 20 -15.72 -0.24 -2.87
CA PHE A 20 -15.53 -1.11 -1.71
C PHE A 20 -15.57 -0.32 -0.39
N ALA A 21 -14.90 0.83 -0.32
CA ALA A 21 -14.90 1.68 0.86
C ALA A 21 -16.31 2.16 1.23
N ILE A 22 -17.12 2.59 0.26
CA ILE A 22 -18.50 2.99 0.48
C ILE A 22 -19.36 1.82 0.99
N ALA A 23 -19.23 0.64 0.39
CA ALA A 23 -19.93 -0.55 0.84
C ALA A 23 -19.55 -0.93 2.29
N MET A 24 -18.26 -0.86 2.62
CA MET A 24 -17.79 -1.12 3.98
C MET A 24 -18.26 -0.07 4.98
N ALA A 25 -18.30 1.21 4.59
CA ALA A 25 -18.82 2.29 5.44
C ALA A 25 -20.30 2.08 5.80
N GLN A 26 -21.09 1.60 4.85
CA GLN A 26 -22.49 1.24 5.11
C GLN A 26 -22.61 0.10 6.12
N ILE A 27 -21.79 -0.93 5.98
CA ILE A 27 -21.79 -2.07 6.92
C ILE A 27 -21.30 -1.62 8.30
N ALA A 28 -20.23 -0.81 8.36
CA ALA A 28 -19.71 -0.28 9.62
C ALA A 28 -20.74 0.56 10.38
N SER A 29 -21.52 1.38 9.68
CA SER A 29 -22.59 2.16 10.30
C SER A 29 -23.79 1.32 10.77
N ALA A 30 -24.06 0.20 10.09
CA ALA A 30 -25.14 -0.70 10.47
C ALA A 30 -24.73 -1.67 11.60
N TYR A 31 -23.48 -2.07 11.63
CA TYR A 31 -22.93 -3.04 12.58
C TYR A 31 -21.59 -2.52 13.16
N PRO A 32 -21.62 -1.51 14.04
CA PRO A 32 -20.42 -0.99 14.70
C PRO A 32 -19.93 -1.99 15.75
N THR A 33 -19.05 -2.91 15.37
CA THR A 33 -18.60 -3.99 16.24
C THR A 33 -17.07 -4.07 16.24
N ALA A 34 -16.45 -4.27 17.40
CA ALA A 34 -15.00 -4.41 17.55
C ALA A 34 -14.40 -5.57 16.74
N GLY A 35 -15.21 -6.56 16.38
CA GLY A 35 -14.80 -7.67 15.54
C GLY A 35 -14.60 -7.31 14.06
N GLY A 36 -15.03 -6.12 13.63
CA GLY A 36 -14.87 -5.62 12.26
C GLY A 36 -15.22 -6.65 11.20
N LEU A 37 -14.33 -6.86 10.26
CA LEU A 37 -14.51 -7.76 9.11
C LEU A 37 -14.90 -9.20 9.48
N TYR A 38 -14.33 -9.74 10.57
CA TYR A 38 -14.70 -11.07 11.06
C TYR A 38 -16.17 -11.15 11.43
N HIS A 39 -16.64 -10.18 12.20
CA HIS A 39 -18.02 -10.14 12.69
C HIS A 39 -19.00 -9.95 11.53
N TRP A 40 -18.69 -9.04 10.61
CA TRP A 40 -19.49 -8.80 9.41
C TRP A 40 -19.56 -10.04 8.51
N GLY A 41 -18.43 -10.73 8.31
CA GLY A 41 -18.41 -12.00 7.58
C GLY A 41 -19.26 -13.10 8.24
N SER A 42 -19.37 -13.06 9.57
CA SER A 42 -20.19 -14.01 10.32
C SER A 42 -21.68 -13.67 10.27
N ILE A 43 -22.04 -12.39 10.35
CA ILE A 43 -23.45 -11.91 10.34
C ILE A 43 -24.03 -12.00 8.94
N LEU A 44 -23.31 -11.50 7.93
CA LEU A 44 -23.78 -11.45 6.54
C LEU A 44 -23.72 -12.81 5.84
N GLY A 45 -22.88 -13.71 6.34
CA GLY A 45 -22.73 -15.05 5.82
C GLY A 45 -23.03 -16.13 6.85
N ASN A 46 -21.97 -16.76 7.35
CA ASN A 46 -22.03 -17.78 8.38
C ASN A 46 -20.70 -17.83 9.17
N ARG A 47 -20.62 -18.71 10.18
CA ARG A 47 -19.41 -18.84 11.00
C ARG A 47 -18.17 -19.19 10.20
N PHE A 48 -18.31 -19.98 9.14
CA PHE A 48 -17.18 -20.36 8.28
C PHE A 48 -16.68 -19.16 7.46
N SER A 49 -17.58 -18.37 6.86
CA SER A 49 -17.19 -17.15 6.13
C SER A 49 -16.54 -16.12 7.04
N GLY A 50 -17.01 -15.95 8.28
CA GLY A 50 -16.33 -15.11 9.26
C GLY A 50 -14.92 -15.58 9.57
N TRP A 51 -14.74 -16.89 9.80
CA TRP A 51 -13.44 -17.48 10.05
C TRP A 51 -12.47 -17.30 8.86
N VAL A 52 -12.93 -17.56 7.63
CA VAL A 52 -12.13 -17.35 6.42
C VAL A 52 -11.74 -15.88 6.28
N THR A 53 -12.68 -14.97 6.48
CA THR A 53 -12.43 -13.51 6.42
C THR A 53 -11.36 -13.09 7.43
N ALA A 54 -11.43 -13.59 8.67
CA ALA A 54 -10.43 -13.30 9.70
C ALA A 54 -9.02 -13.77 9.29
N TRP A 55 -8.91 -14.99 8.79
CA TRP A 55 -7.62 -15.54 8.35
C TRP A 55 -7.05 -14.80 7.15
N LEU A 56 -7.88 -14.50 6.14
CA LEU A 56 -7.43 -13.75 4.97
C LEU A 56 -6.99 -12.33 5.35
N ASN A 57 -7.73 -11.68 6.24
CA ASN A 57 -7.35 -10.35 6.75
C ASN A 57 -6.03 -10.39 7.51
N LEU A 58 -5.85 -11.35 8.43
CA LEU A 58 -4.61 -11.51 9.20
C LEU A 58 -3.41 -11.76 8.28
N LEU A 59 -3.54 -12.69 7.32
CA LEU A 59 -2.48 -12.97 6.35
C LEU A 59 -2.18 -11.75 5.47
N GLY A 60 -3.24 -11.03 5.05
CA GLY A 60 -3.09 -9.78 4.32
C GLY A 60 -2.27 -8.75 5.09
N LEU A 61 -2.60 -8.49 6.35
CA LEU A 61 -1.90 -7.52 7.20
C LEU A 61 -0.43 -7.92 7.44
N ILE A 62 -0.15 -9.20 7.68
CA ILE A 62 1.23 -9.69 7.86
C ILE A 62 2.04 -9.51 6.57
N THR A 63 1.47 -9.87 5.43
CA THR A 63 2.18 -9.74 4.14
C THR A 63 2.39 -8.28 3.74
N VAL A 64 1.41 -7.41 3.99
CA VAL A 64 1.53 -5.95 3.77
C VAL A 64 2.64 -5.36 4.62
N MET A 65 2.68 -5.67 5.91
CA MET A 65 3.73 -5.19 6.80
C MET A 65 5.12 -5.66 6.34
N GLY A 66 5.24 -6.92 5.95
CA GLY A 66 6.48 -7.46 5.38
C GLY A 66 6.90 -6.73 4.10
N ALA A 67 5.97 -6.51 3.18
CA ALA A 67 6.23 -5.82 1.92
C ALA A 67 6.68 -4.36 2.14
N ILE A 68 6.03 -3.63 3.05
CA ILE A 68 6.40 -2.25 3.39
C ILE A 68 7.80 -2.21 4.02
N ASN A 69 8.11 -3.10 4.95
CA ASN A 69 9.41 -3.14 5.60
C ASN A 69 10.53 -3.50 4.62
N ILE A 70 10.29 -4.42 3.68
CA ILE A 70 11.24 -4.75 2.60
C ILE A 70 11.40 -3.56 1.65
N GLY A 71 10.31 -2.91 1.23
CA GLY A 71 10.37 -1.70 0.41
C GLY A 71 11.15 -0.58 1.09
N THR A 72 10.95 -0.38 2.39
CA THR A 72 11.70 0.58 3.20
C THR A 72 13.20 0.23 3.23
N ALA A 73 13.54 -1.05 3.37
CA ALA A 73 14.92 -1.51 3.35
C ALA A 73 15.60 -1.23 2.00
N PHE A 74 14.94 -1.50 0.88
CA PHE A 74 15.46 -1.18 -0.44
C PHE A 74 15.62 0.33 -0.66
N PHE A 75 14.63 1.12 -0.25
CA PHE A 75 14.71 2.57 -0.33
C PHE A 75 15.88 3.12 0.52
N PHE A 76 16.01 2.63 1.75
CA PHE A 76 17.07 3.04 2.66
C PHE A 76 18.45 2.68 2.13
N THR A 77 18.64 1.45 1.70
CA THR A 77 19.94 0.99 1.14
C THR A 77 20.26 1.69 -0.17
N GLY A 78 19.27 1.95 -1.04
CA GLY A 78 19.48 2.71 -2.27
C GLY A 78 19.88 4.17 -2.04
N THR A 79 19.34 4.80 -0.98
CA THR A 79 19.57 6.22 -0.70
C THR A 79 20.77 6.45 0.20
N PHE A 80 20.87 5.73 1.30
CA PHE A 80 21.86 5.92 2.35
C PHE A 80 22.97 4.85 2.35
N GLY A 81 22.75 3.72 1.68
CA GLY A 81 23.70 2.62 1.61
C GLY A 81 25.12 3.04 1.23
N PRO A 82 25.31 3.86 0.17
CA PRO A 82 26.64 4.34 -0.21
C PRO A 82 27.35 5.15 0.89
N LEU A 83 26.62 5.82 1.77
CA LEU A 83 27.18 6.63 2.87
C LEU A 83 27.63 5.79 4.06
N ILE A 84 27.01 4.63 4.28
CA ILE A 84 27.24 3.77 5.45
C ILE A 84 27.87 2.41 5.09
N GLY A 85 28.21 2.21 3.81
CA GLY A 85 28.84 0.97 3.33
C GLY A 85 27.87 -0.22 3.20
N MET A 86 26.56 0.01 3.16
CA MET A 86 25.57 -1.05 2.86
C MET A 86 25.40 -1.23 1.36
N THR A 87 25.41 -2.48 0.92
CA THR A 87 25.30 -2.85 -0.50
C THR A 87 23.94 -3.41 -0.90
N GLY A 88 23.04 -3.59 0.07
CA GLY A 88 21.70 -4.15 -0.17
C GLY A 88 21.72 -5.65 -0.40
N THR A 89 22.68 -6.36 0.17
CA THR A 89 22.71 -7.83 0.12
C THR A 89 21.48 -8.42 0.80
N PRO A 90 21.02 -9.63 0.41
CA PRO A 90 19.86 -10.27 1.05
C PRO A 90 19.99 -10.38 2.57
N GLY A 91 21.21 -10.62 3.08
CA GLY A 91 21.48 -10.67 4.51
C GLY A 91 21.28 -9.33 5.21
N GLU A 92 21.78 -8.23 4.60
CA GLU A 92 21.57 -6.88 5.12
C GLU A 92 20.10 -6.47 5.13
N ILE A 93 19.36 -6.81 4.07
CA ILE A 93 17.91 -6.56 3.99
C ILE A 93 17.16 -7.30 5.10
N VAL A 94 17.46 -8.58 5.31
CA VAL A 94 16.80 -9.38 6.37
C VAL A 94 17.08 -8.80 7.76
N ILE A 95 18.32 -8.42 8.03
CA ILE A 95 18.69 -7.79 9.31
C ILE A 95 17.97 -6.46 9.48
N PHE A 96 17.96 -5.61 8.45
CA PHE A 96 17.26 -4.32 8.48
C PHE A 96 15.77 -4.49 8.76
N VAL A 97 15.10 -5.40 8.05
CA VAL A 97 13.69 -5.72 8.24
C VAL A 97 13.43 -6.24 9.66
N GLY A 98 14.30 -7.11 10.19
CA GLY A 98 14.21 -7.59 11.56
C GLY A 98 14.30 -6.46 12.60
N VAL A 99 15.27 -5.57 12.44
CA VAL A 99 15.46 -4.42 13.33
C VAL A 99 14.26 -3.46 13.28
N ILE A 100 13.80 -3.07 12.09
CA ILE A 100 12.67 -2.14 11.97
C ILE A 100 11.38 -2.75 12.53
N THR A 101 11.16 -4.04 12.30
CA THR A 101 10.00 -4.76 12.85
C THR A 101 10.06 -4.81 14.39
N ALA A 102 11.23 -5.04 14.96
CA ALA A 102 11.41 -5.02 16.41
C ALA A 102 11.16 -3.62 17.00
N ILE A 103 11.62 -2.57 16.33
CA ILE A 103 11.34 -1.17 16.73
C ILE A 103 9.83 -0.88 16.66
N GLN A 104 9.17 -1.27 15.58
CA GLN A 104 7.71 -1.11 15.45
C GLN A 104 6.96 -1.85 16.57
N ALA A 105 7.35 -3.07 16.90
CA ALA A 105 6.77 -3.84 17.98
C ALA A 105 6.99 -3.16 19.34
N ALA A 106 8.19 -2.64 19.59
CA ALA A 106 8.50 -1.90 20.82
C ALA A 106 7.65 -0.62 20.93
N ILE A 107 7.51 0.16 19.86
CA ILE A 107 6.68 1.36 19.84
C ILE A 107 5.22 1.02 20.15
N ASN A 108 4.68 -0.04 19.54
CA ASN A 108 3.32 -0.49 19.82
C ASN A 108 3.15 -0.96 21.27
N HIS A 109 4.18 -1.58 21.86
CA HIS A 109 4.16 -2.00 23.26
C HIS A 109 4.18 -0.81 24.25
N LEU A 110 4.80 0.32 23.88
CA LEU A 110 4.85 1.54 24.70
C LEU A 110 3.50 2.27 24.81
N GLY A 111 2.54 1.89 24.01
CA GLY A 111 1.16 2.30 24.14
C GLY A 111 0.61 3.15 22.99
N ILE A 112 -0.72 3.17 22.92
CA ILE A 112 -1.50 3.75 21.83
C ILE A 112 -1.23 5.25 21.61
N LYS A 113 -0.92 6.00 22.68
CA LYS A 113 -0.66 7.45 22.58
C LYS A 113 0.56 7.77 21.72
N LEU A 114 1.64 7.02 21.90
CA LEU A 114 2.86 7.20 21.11
C LEU A 114 2.61 6.78 19.65
N THR A 115 1.95 5.65 19.47
CA THR A 115 1.61 5.16 18.12
C THR A 115 0.72 6.16 17.37
N ALA A 116 -0.31 6.70 18.01
CA ALA A 116 -1.19 7.72 17.43
C ALA A 116 -0.42 8.99 17.04
N LEU A 117 0.43 9.49 17.95
CA LEU A 117 1.26 10.68 17.68
C LEU A 117 2.18 10.47 16.47
N LEU A 118 2.84 9.32 16.38
CA LEU A 118 3.73 9.00 15.27
C LEU A 118 2.96 8.83 13.96
N THR A 119 1.75 8.27 14.02
CA THR A 119 0.87 8.13 12.85
C THR A 119 0.43 9.49 12.33
N ASP A 120 0.01 10.40 13.20
CA ASP A 120 -0.37 11.76 12.81
C ASP A 120 0.79 12.51 12.16
N TRP A 121 1.97 12.48 12.79
CA TRP A 121 3.17 13.09 12.21
C TRP A 121 3.55 12.47 10.87
N SER A 122 3.46 11.15 10.73
CA SER A 122 3.74 10.48 9.46
C SER A 122 2.81 10.93 8.35
N GLY A 123 1.53 11.14 8.65
CA GLY A 123 0.55 11.68 7.71
C GLY A 123 0.95 13.05 7.17
N TYR A 124 1.33 13.99 8.05
CA TYR A 124 1.81 15.33 7.63
C TYR A 124 3.09 15.25 6.80
N ILE A 125 4.05 14.41 7.20
CA ILE A 125 5.31 14.22 6.47
C ILE A 125 5.03 13.63 5.07
N ILE A 126 4.20 12.60 4.95
CA ILE A 126 3.85 12.00 3.67
C ILE A 126 3.20 13.03 2.76
N PHE A 127 2.24 13.80 3.28
CA PHE A 127 1.55 14.84 2.51
C PHE A 127 2.52 15.94 2.04
N GLY A 128 3.35 16.43 2.94
CA GLY A 128 4.35 17.45 2.65
C GLY A 128 5.40 17.00 1.64
N THR A 129 5.93 15.79 1.81
CA THR A 129 6.94 15.23 0.89
C THR A 129 6.33 14.93 -0.48
N THR A 130 5.09 14.48 -0.56
CA THR A 130 4.41 14.24 -1.83
C THR A 130 4.21 15.53 -2.60
N ILE A 131 3.74 16.60 -1.95
CA ILE A 131 3.60 17.92 -2.58
C ILE A 131 4.96 18.44 -3.03
N ALA A 132 5.97 18.38 -2.16
CA ALA A 132 7.31 18.85 -2.49
C ALA A 132 7.90 18.08 -3.70
N LEU A 133 7.68 16.76 -3.76
CA LEU A 133 8.12 15.92 -4.88
C LEU A 133 7.40 16.32 -6.19
N ILE A 134 6.08 16.50 -6.14
CA ILE A 134 5.30 16.92 -7.32
C ILE A 134 5.81 18.28 -7.82
N LEU A 135 5.99 19.26 -6.94
CA LEU A 135 6.48 20.59 -7.30
C LEU A 135 7.91 20.52 -7.86
N ALA A 136 8.78 19.72 -7.25
CA ALA A 136 10.14 19.53 -7.73
C ALA A 136 10.16 18.89 -9.13
N LEU A 137 9.36 17.84 -9.36
CA LEU A 137 9.26 17.21 -10.67
C LEU A 137 8.70 18.16 -11.73
N LEU A 138 7.69 18.97 -11.39
CA LEU A 138 7.15 19.98 -12.30
C LEU A 138 8.17 21.09 -12.63
N ALA A 139 9.00 21.48 -11.66
CA ALA A 139 9.96 22.57 -11.84
C ALA A 139 11.24 22.12 -12.54
N TYR A 140 11.72 20.92 -12.27
CA TYR A 140 13.05 20.47 -12.70
C TYR A 140 13.02 19.40 -13.79
N ALA A 141 11.85 18.84 -14.16
CA ALA A 141 11.77 17.88 -15.25
C ALA A 141 12.15 18.57 -16.58
N PRO A 142 13.09 18.01 -17.35
CA PRO A 142 13.55 18.62 -18.59
C PRO A 142 12.44 18.68 -19.69
N THR A 143 11.51 17.75 -19.61
CA THR A 143 10.35 17.67 -20.54
C THR A 143 9.11 17.16 -19.82
N HIS A 144 7.96 17.69 -20.21
CA HIS A 144 6.66 17.25 -19.69
C HIS A 144 5.89 16.56 -20.82
N GLU A 145 6.02 15.26 -20.91
CA GLU A 145 5.36 14.46 -21.95
C GLU A 145 3.96 14.01 -21.52
N TRP A 146 3.01 14.91 -21.58
CA TRP A 146 1.60 14.62 -21.22
C TRP A 146 0.97 13.53 -22.07
N SER A 147 1.48 13.29 -23.29
CA SER A 147 1.04 12.19 -24.14
C SER A 147 1.21 10.81 -23.48
N ARG A 148 2.16 10.65 -22.58
CA ARG A 148 2.39 9.40 -21.83
C ARG A 148 1.20 8.99 -20.95
N LEU A 149 0.36 9.93 -20.55
CA LEU A 149 -0.85 9.62 -19.78
C LEU A 149 -1.87 8.80 -20.58
N TRP A 150 -1.80 8.87 -21.90
CA TRP A 150 -2.77 8.28 -22.81
C TRP A 150 -2.19 7.19 -23.71
N THR A 151 -0.89 6.95 -23.65
CA THR A 151 -0.23 5.92 -24.45
C THR A 151 -0.04 4.63 -23.66
N PHE A 152 -0.44 3.51 -24.25
CA PHE A 152 -0.20 2.18 -23.69
C PHE A 152 1.09 1.62 -24.28
N THR A 153 2.08 1.38 -23.43
CA THR A 153 3.36 0.79 -23.83
C THR A 153 3.64 -0.43 -22.97
N ASN A 154 4.07 -1.51 -23.60
CA ASN A 154 4.49 -2.71 -22.90
C ASN A 154 5.98 -2.60 -22.56
N PHE A 155 6.29 -2.45 -21.28
CA PHE A 155 7.66 -2.44 -20.74
C PHE A 155 8.03 -3.76 -20.06
N SER A 156 7.22 -4.80 -20.15
CA SER A 156 7.44 -6.06 -19.44
C SER A 156 8.61 -6.88 -19.98
N GLY A 157 9.16 -6.53 -21.13
CA GLY A 157 10.29 -7.21 -21.75
C GLY A 157 11.55 -6.35 -21.87
N ASP A 158 11.56 -5.15 -21.31
CA ASP A 158 12.67 -4.22 -21.47
C ASP A 158 13.96 -4.70 -20.77
N ALA A 159 15.08 -4.41 -21.42
CA ALA A 159 16.40 -4.74 -20.91
C ALA A 159 16.67 -4.01 -19.57
N GLY A 160 17.12 -4.75 -18.58
CA GLY A 160 17.39 -4.25 -17.23
C GLY A 160 16.21 -4.27 -16.29
N GLY A 161 15.00 -4.55 -16.79
CA GLY A 161 13.82 -4.74 -15.98
C GLY A 161 13.64 -6.20 -15.60
N GLY A 162 13.85 -6.54 -14.33
CA GLY A 162 13.29 -7.77 -13.77
C GLY A 162 11.77 -7.70 -13.66
N VAL A 163 11.11 -7.07 -14.63
CA VAL A 163 9.66 -6.87 -14.64
C VAL A 163 8.98 -8.21 -14.93
N TRP A 164 8.35 -8.71 -13.94
CA TRP A 164 7.62 -9.97 -14.00
C TRP A 164 6.14 -9.73 -13.68
N PRO A 165 5.22 -10.43 -14.36
CA PRO A 165 5.44 -11.35 -15.47
C PRO A 165 5.67 -10.63 -16.80
N GLN A 166 6.54 -11.18 -17.64
CA GLN A 166 6.65 -10.76 -19.04
C GLN A 166 5.45 -11.32 -19.82
N ASN A 167 4.73 -10.45 -20.52
CA ASN A 167 3.58 -10.84 -21.31
C ASN A 167 3.35 -9.88 -22.46
N ASP A 168 2.93 -10.40 -23.61
CA ASP A 168 2.61 -9.61 -24.81
C ASP A 168 1.22 -8.99 -24.74
N SER A 169 0.33 -9.51 -23.88
CA SER A 169 -1.04 -9.00 -23.74
C SER A 169 -1.07 -7.72 -22.91
N LEU A 170 -1.30 -6.58 -23.55
CA LEU A 170 -1.49 -5.29 -22.87
C LEU A 170 -2.67 -5.30 -21.90
N ILE A 171 -3.74 -6.02 -22.22
CA ILE A 171 -4.92 -6.12 -21.34
C ILE A 171 -4.55 -6.83 -20.04
N TYR A 172 -3.83 -7.94 -20.13
CA TYR A 172 -3.37 -8.68 -18.95
C TYR A 172 -2.46 -7.81 -18.09
N LEU A 173 -1.50 -7.12 -18.70
CA LEU A 173 -0.59 -6.23 -17.99
C LEU A 173 -1.32 -5.03 -17.39
N PHE A 174 -2.34 -4.49 -18.07
CA PHE A 174 -3.17 -3.42 -17.53
C PHE A 174 -3.94 -3.90 -16.28
N LEU A 175 -4.57 -5.08 -16.34
CA LEU A 175 -5.27 -5.64 -15.18
C LEU A 175 -4.33 -5.89 -14.01
N LEU A 176 -3.10 -6.36 -14.25
CA LEU A 176 -2.08 -6.49 -13.21
C LEU A 176 -1.65 -5.14 -12.65
N SER A 177 -1.56 -4.11 -13.49
CA SER A 177 -1.18 -2.76 -13.03
C SER A 177 -2.21 -2.13 -12.09
N LEU A 178 -3.47 -2.57 -12.12
CA LEU A 178 -4.51 -2.12 -11.18
C LEU A 178 -4.25 -2.57 -9.74
N LEU A 179 -3.45 -3.61 -9.54
CA LEU A 179 -3.09 -4.06 -8.20
C LEU A 179 -2.37 -2.96 -7.40
N LEU A 180 -1.54 -2.14 -8.05
CA LEU A 180 -0.81 -1.07 -7.39
C LEU A 180 -1.71 0.03 -6.83
N PRO A 181 -2.59 0.68 -7.62
CA PRO A 181 -3.51 1.70 -7.08
C PRO A 181 -4.52 1.11 -6.09
N ILE A 182 -5.04 -0.09 -6.32
CA ILE A 182 -5.93 -0.76 -5.36
C ILE A 182 -5.20 -0.99 -4.03
N TYR A 183 -3.96 -1.48 -4.08
CA TYR A 183 -3.13 -1.66 -2.89
C TYR A 183 -2.80 -0.33 -2.18
N THR A 184 -2.50 0.72 -2.93
CA THR A 184 -2.12 2.03 -2.36
C THR A 184 -3.29 2.69 -1.61
N ILE A 185 -4.53 2.45 -2.04
CA ILE A 185 -5.75 3.01 -1.44
C ILE A 185 -6.38 2.04 -0.41
N THR A 186 -5.67 1.02 0.02
CA THR A 186 -6.10 0.17 1.14
C THR A 186 -5.94 0.91 2.47
N GLY A 187 -6.55 0.37 3.52
CA GLY A 187 -6.51 0.95 4.87
C GLY A 187 -7.80 1.66 5.26
N TYR A 188 -8.77 1.80 4.35
CA TYR A 188 -10.13 2.26 4.70
C TYR A 188 -10.85 1.27 5.63
N ASP A 189 -10.43 0.02 5.66
CA ASP A 189 -10.87 -1.03 6.58
C ASP A 189 -10.41 -0.79 8.03
N ALA A 190 -9.37 0.00 8.25
CA ALA A 190 -8.90 0.36 9.58
C ALA A 190 -9.99 1.09 10.39
N SER A 191 -10.82 1.92 9.73
CA SER A 191 -11.95 2.58 10.37
C SER A 191 -13.02 1.59 10.88
N ALA A 192 -13.12 0.41 10.28
CA ALA A 192 -14.02 -0.65 10.72
C ALA A 192 -13.63 -1.21 12.10
N HIS A 193 -12.33 -1.29 12.39
CA HIS A 193 -11.83 -1.80 13.66
C HIS A 193 -11.99 -0.79 14.82
N THR A 194 -12.18 0.48 14.51
CA THR A 194 -12.39 1.56 15.48
C THR A 194 -13.84 2.06 15.53
N SER A 195 -14.75 1.41 14.82
CA SER A 195 -16.15 1.86 14.68
C SER A 195 -16.92 1.90 16.00
N GLU A 196 -16.51 1.12 17.01
CA GLU A 196 -17.13 1.16 18.35
C GLU A 196 -16.68 2.37 19.18
N GLU A 197 -15.54 2.97 18.86
CA GLU A 197 -14.96 4.08 19.61
C GLU A 197 -15.31 5.45 19.01
N THR A 198 -15.97 5.46 17.85
CA THR A 198 -16.41 6.67 17.15
C THR A 198 -17.89 6.93 17.41
N TYR A 199 -18.19 8.02 18.11
CA TYR A 199 -19.55 8.53 18.36
C TYR A 199 -19.89 9.63 17.36
#